data_0b2896be3eb9278775693e206b9c137a
#
_entry.id   0b2896be3eb9278775693e206b9c137a
#
_cell.length_a   1.000
_cell.length_b   1.000
_cell.length_c   1.000
_cell.angle_alpha   90.00
_cell.angle_beta   90.00
_cell.angle_gamma   90.00
#
_symmetry.space_group_name_H-M   'P 1'
#
loop_
_entity.id
_entity.type
_entity.pdbx_description
1 polymer ?
#
loop_
_entity_poly.entity_id
_entity_poly.type
_entity_poly.pdbx_seq_one_letter_code
_entity_poly.pdbx_strand_id
1 'polypeptide(L)'
;IRDLVRSRGLGDVYKRQTTRLSNGLEAIHDGEVDSIVIAGMGGELVIHILTAGETVCRSAKELILQPQSEVSKVREYVRNTGYKIVDEDMILEDGKYYPMFRCVPCADNSAWDNMDETTVTVCDLYGPVLIKNGNPVLRKFLVREHHKLAAIMQQLRTQEMSDSIMDRIEQINEMMAYNEAAYSTMGAIRNAGI
;
A
#
# COMPACT_ATOMS: atom_id res chain seq x y z
N ILE A 1 3.22 1.72 31.02
CA ILE A 1 3.79 3.07 30.82
C ILE A 1 2.65 4.04 30.91
N ARG A 2 2.60 4.73 32.02
CA ARG A 2 1.64 5.82 32.29
C ARG A 2 2.17 7.09 31.67
N ASP A 3 1.20 7.88 31.19
CA ASP A 3 1.29 9.33 30.98
C ASP A 3 2.25 9.83 29.91
N LEU A 4 1.64 10.43 28.92
CA LEU A 4 1.91 11.83 28.63
C LEU A 4 1.37 12.20 27.26
N VAL A 5 0.26 12.89 27.19
CA VAL A 5 0.25 14.15 26.43
C VAL A 5 -0.74 15.10 27.10
N ARG A 6 -0.22 15.99 27.93
CA ARG A 6 -0.90 17.23 28.28
C ARG A 6 -0.50 18.28 27.25
N SER A 7 -1.21 18.44 26.18
CA SER A 7 -1.14 19.64 25.37
C SER A 7 -2.29 20.57 25.73
N ARG A 8 -1.98 21.75 26.22
CA ARG A 8 -2.92 22.84 26.47
C ARG A 8 -3.51 23.30 25.12
N GLY A 9 -4.80 23.15 24.92
CA GLY A 9 -5.52 23.73 23.78
C GLY A 9 -6.45 22.81 22.99
N LEU A 10 -6.46 21.49 23.26
CA LEU A 10 -7.31 20.49 22.57
C LEU A 10 -8.29 19.79 23.53
N GLY A 11 -8.69 20.44 24.62
CA GLY A 11 -9.41 19.83 25.74
C GLY A 11 -10.71 19.11 25.38
N ASP A 12 -11.41 19.53 24.33
CA ASP A 12 -12.69 18.92 23.96
C ASP A 12 -12.55 17.70 23.05
N VAL A 13 -11.46 17.61 22.27
CA VAL A 13 -11.18 16.44 21.42
C VAL A 13 -10.78 15.24 22.29
N TYR A 14 -9.95 15.44 23.30
CA TYR A 14 -9.52 14.35 24.20
C TYR A 14 -10.63 13.79 25.10
N LYS A 15 -11.69 14.55 25.38
CA LYS A 15 -12.83 14.06 26.16
C LYS A 15 -13.66 13.00 25.41
N ARG A 16 -13.48 12.87 24.09
CA ARG A 16 -14.18 11.90 23.24
C ARG A 16 -13.34 10.67 22.90
N GLN A 17 -12.12 10.57 23.43
CA GLN A 17 -11.25 9.44 23.16
C GLN A 17 -11.37 8.38 24.24
N THR A 18 -11.42 7.13 23.82
CA THR A 18 -11.29 5.95 24.68
C THR A 18 -9.98 5.25 24.34
N THR A 19 -9.11 5.13 25.33
CA THR A 19 -7.83 4.42 25.18
C THR A 19 -7.98 3.00 25.71
N ARG A 20 -7.60 2.01 24.92
CA ARG A 20 -7.59 0.60 25.31
C ARG A 20 -6.20 0.01 25.07
N LEU A 21 -5.70 -0.76 26.04
CA LEU A 21 -4.51 -1.58 25.84
C LEU A 21 -4.94 -2.81 25.06
N SER A 22 -4.39 -2.99 23.85
CA SER A 22 -4.80 -4.06 22.95
C SER A 22 -3.65 -4.44 22.02
N ASN A 23 -3.67 -5.68 21.54
CA ASN A 23 -2.87 -6.11 20.42
C ASN A 23 -3.71 -5.90 19.14
N GLY A 24 -3.44 -4.81 18.42
CA GLY A 24 -4.25 -4.43 17.25
C GLY A 24 -5.73 -4.17 17.61
N LEU A 25 -6.65 -4.91 16.99
CA LEU A 25 -8.10 -4.71 17.09
C LEU A 25 -8.80 -5.58 18.14
N GLU A 26 -8.08 -6.40 18.92
CA GLU A 26 -8.66 -7.37 19.85
C GLU A 26 -9.60 -6.77 20.92
N ALA A 27 -9.40 -5.51 21.30
CA ALA A 27 -10.23 -4.83 22.28
C ALA A 27 -11.38 -4.00 21.66
N ILE A 28 -11.61 -4.13 20.37
CA ILE A 28 -12.70 -3.47 19.62
C ILE A 28 -13.78 -4.50 19.33
N HIS A 29 -15.04 -4.14 19.50
CA HIS A 29 -16.17 -5.01 19.19
C HIS A 29 -16.71 -4.75 17.77
N ASP A 30 -17.34 -5.77 17.19
CA ASP A 30 -17.99 -5.66 15.89
C ASP A 30 -19.02 -4.52 15.88
N GLY A 31 -18.94 -3.67 14.85
CA GLY A 31 -19.85 -2.51 14.72
C GLY A 31 -19.57 -1.34 15.66
N GLU A 32 -18.51 -1.39 16.48
CA GLU A 32 -18.15 -0.32 17.40
C GLU A 32 -17.54 0.90 16.67
N VAL A 33 -16.89 0.68 15.53
CA VAL A 33 -16.20 1.74 14.77
C VAL A 33 -16.63 1.73 13.31
N ASP A 34 -16.77 2.93 12.73
CA ASP A 34 -17.06 3.11 11.32
C ASP A 34 -15.81 3.07 10.43
N SER A 35 -14.68 3.57 10.94
CA SER A 35 -13.42 3.67 10.21
C SER A 35 -12.27 3.12 11.04
N ILE A 36 -11.37 2.36 10.40
CA ILE A 36 -10.16 1.83 11.01
C ILE A 36 -8.95 2.44 10.32
N VAL A 37 -8.04 3.06 11.10
CA VAL A 37 -6.80 3.64 10.61
C VAL A 37 -5.62 2.85 11.15
N ILE A 38 -4.79 2.29 10.25
CA ILE A 38 -3.53 1.61 10.60
C ILE A 38 -2.41 2.29 9.82
N ALA A 39 -1.55 3.02 10.52
CA ALA A 39 -0.48 3.80 9.92
C ALA A 39 0.84 3.64 10.67
N GLY A 40 1.96 3.83 9.94
CA GLY A 40 3.29 3.83 10.54
C GLY A 40 3.85 2.44 10.89
N MET A 41 3.25 1.36 10.37
CA MET A 41 3.63 -0.02 10.65
C MET A 41 4.16 -0.73 9.40
N GLY A 42 4.98 -1.77 9.59
CA GLY A 42 5.39 -2.65 8.49
C GLY A 42 4.20 -3.43 7.92
N GLY A 43 4.25 -3.77 6.62
CA GLY A 43 3.14 -4.41 5.92
C GLY A 43 2.72 -5.74 6.52
N GLU A 44 3.67 -6.58 6.96
CA GLU A 44 3.35 -7.86 7.61
C GLU A 44 2.55 -7.66 8.91
N LEU A 45 2.90 -6.64 9.70
CA LEU A 45 2.16 -6.32 10.91
C LEU A 45 0.75 -5.78 10.59
N VAL A 46 0.63 -4.95 9.55
CA VAL A 46 -0.70 -4.50 9.08
C VAL A 46 -1.56 -5.69 8.70
N ILE A 47 -1.04 -6.63 7.88
CA ILE A 47 -1.76 -7.84 7.47
C ILE A 47 -2.15 -8.69 8.70
N HIS A 48 -1.23 -8.86 9.66
CA HIS A 48 -1.51 -9.59 10.89
C HIS A 48 -2.67 -8.95 11.69
N ILE A 49 -2.67 -7.63 11.85
CA ILE A 49 -3.74 -6.90 12.57
C ILE A 49 -5.08 -7.06 11.85
N LEU A 50 -5.10 -6.94 10.51
CA LEU A 50 -6.31 -7.10 9.70
C LEU A 50 -6.85 -8.53 9.77
N THR A 51 -5.98 -9.53 9.74
CA THR A 51 -6.34 -10.94 9.82
C THR A 51 -6.90 -11.30 11.21
N ALA A 52 -6.21 -10.87 12.27
CA ALA A 52 -6.66 -11.12 13.65
C ALA A 52 -7.97 -10.40 14.00
N GLY A 53 -8.19 -9.22 13.39
CA GLY A 53 -9.39 -8.40 13.59
C GLY A 53 -10.41 -8.49 12.45
N GLU A 54 -10.47 -9.58 11.70
CA GLU A 54 -11.29 -9.68 10.48
C GLU A 54 -12.76 -9.30 10.70
N THR A 55 -13.39 -9.78 11.76
CA THR A 55 -14.79 -9.48 12.07
C THR A 55 -15.04 -7.98 12.29
N VAL A 56 -14.15 -7.35 13.05
CA VAL A 56 -14.20 -5.89 13.28
C VAL A 56 -13.95 -5.13 11.97
N CYS A 57 -12.96 -5.54 11.18
CA CYS A 57 -12.67 -4.92 9.88
C CYS A 57 -13.85 -5.03 8.91
N ARG A 58 -14.55 -6.17 8.88
CA ARG A 58 -15.72 -6.37 8.01
C ARG A 58 -16.94 -5.57 8.46
N SER A 59 -17.07 -5.26 9.76
CA SER A 59 -18.14 -4.44 10.29
C SER A 59 -17.92 -2.94 10.07
N ALA A 60 -16.67 -2.52 9.84
CA ALA A 60 -16.31 -1.14 9.54
C ALA A 60 -16.69 -0.75 8.10
N LYS A 61 -16.99 0.53 7.89
CA LYS A 61 -17.31 1.07 6.56
C LYS A 61 -16.08 1.23 5.68
N GLU A 62 -14.91 1.46 6.30
CA GLU A 62 -13.67 1.70 5.58
C GLU A 62 -12.43 1.37 6.42
N LEU A 63 -11.36 1.05 5.71
CA LEU A 63 -9.99 0.92 6.24
C LEU A 63 -9.11 1.99 5.60
N ILE A 64 -8.32 2.70 6.39
CA ILE A 64 -7.30 3.65 5.93
C ILE A 64 -5.94 3.10 6.34
N LEU A 65 -5.14 2.70 5.37
CA LEU A 65 -3.90 1.97 5.58
C LEU A 65 -2.70 2.77 5.07
N GLN A 66 -1.68 2.88 5.90
CA GLN A 66 -0.39 3.49 5.55
C GLN A 66 0.75 2.56 6.00
N PRO A 67 1.03 1.46 5.26
CA PRO A 67 2.16 0.59 5.52
C PRO A 67 3.48 1.28 5.14
N GLN A 68 4.53 1.07 5.94
CA GLN A 68 5.86 1.63 5.69
C GLN A 68 6.79 0.68 4.92
N SER A 69 6.45 -0.59 4.84
CA SER A 69 7.14 -1.62 4.07
C SER A 69 6.12 -2.55 3.43
N GLU A 70 6.55 -3.35 2.46
CA GLU A 70 5.76 -4.43 1.84
C GLU A 70 4.35 -3.99 1.40
N VAL A 71 4.27 -2.77 0.87
CA VAL A 71 3.01 -2.12 0.49
C VAL A 71 2.22 -2.95 -0.52
N SER A 72 2.93 -3.60 -1.46
CA SER A 72 2.34 -4.49 -2.46
C SER A 72 1.61 -5.68 -1.82
N LYS A 73 2.23 -6.32 -0.82
CA LYS A 73 1.59 -7.42 -0.09
C LYS A 73 0.31 -6.99 0.63
N VAL A 74 0.30 -5.76 1.18
CA VAL A 74 -0.92 -5.23 1.84
C VAL A 74 -2.02 -4.96 0.81
N ARG A 75 -1.69 -4.41 -0.38
CA ARG A 75 -2.67 -4.23 -1.46
C ARG A 75 -3.21 -5.56 -1.97
N GLU A 76 -2.33 -6.52 -2.21
CA GLU A 76 -2.72 -7.89 -2.56
C GLU A 76 -3.64 -8.50 -1.51
N TYR A 77 -3.30 -8.39 -0.22
CA TYR A 77 -4.11 -8.92 0.87
C TYR A 77 -5.52 -8.31 0.87
N VAL A 78 -5.67 -6.97 0.82
CA VAL A 78 -6.99 -6.34 0.85
C VAL A 78 -7.81 -6.69 -0.40
N ARG A 79 -7.18 -6.78 -1.58
CA ARG A 79 -7.82 -7.24 -2.81
C ARG A 79 -8.35 -8.67 -2.67
N ASN A 80 -7.53 -9.59 -2.15
CA ASN A 80 -7.88 -11.01 -2.00
C ASN A 80 -8.87 -11.28 -0.88
N THR A 81 -9.02 -10.34 0.08
CA THR A 81 -9.94 -10.48 1.22
C THR A 81 -11.26 -9.71 1.05
N GLY A 82 -11.60 -9.28 -0.16
CA GLY A 82 -12.90 -8.68 -0.46
C GLY A 82 -13.00 -7.21 -0.10
N TYR A 83 -11.91 -6.47 -0.28
CA TYR A 83 -11.91 -5.01 -0.21
C TYR A 83 -11.56 -4.41 -1.57
N LYS A 84 -12.13 -3.24 -1.84
CA LYS A 84 -11.76 -2.39 -2.98
C LYS A 84 -10.98 -1.19 -2.49
N ILE A 85 -9.83 -0.93 -3.10
CA ILE A 85 -9.11 0.33 -2.93
C ILE A 85 -9.85 1.40 -3.74
N VAL A 86 -10.40 2.40 -3.06
CA VAL A 86 -11.23 3.44 -3.67
C VAL A 86 -10.53 4.80 -3.74
N ASP A 87 -9.48 4.98 -2.94
CA ASP A 87 -8.69 6.20 -2.92
C ASP A 87 -7.25 5.89 -2.52
N GLU A 88 -6.29 6.61 -3.09
CA GLU A 88 -4.88 6.48 -2.76
C GLU A 88 -4.19 7.84 -2.89
N ASP A 89 -3.26 8.08 -2.00
CA ASP A 89 -2.32 9.18 -2.10
C ASP A 89 -0.89 8.73 -1.75
N MET A 90 0.08 9.52 -2.14
CA MET A 90 1.48 9.32 -1.83
C MET A 90 2.14 10.64 -1.48
N ILE A 91 2.76 10.70 -0.32
CA ILE A 91 3.50 11.88 0.16
C ILE A 91 4.99 11.63 0.04
N LEU A 92 5.75 12.66 -0.35
CA LEU A 92 7.21 12.69 -0.28
C LEU A 92 7.62 13.66 0.81
N GLU A 93 8.21 13.15 1.89
CA GLU A 93 8.70 13.92 3.02
C GLU A 93 10.10 13.43 3.41
N ASP A 94 11.04 14.33 3.58
CA ASP A 94 12.44 14.04 3.94
C ASP A 94 13.10 12.93 3.07
N GLY A 95 12.77 12.93 1.77
CA GLY A 95 13.29 11.97 0.80
C GLY A 95 12.70 10.55 0.90
N LYS A 96 11.69 10.35 1.76
CA LYS A 96 10.95 9.09 1.89
C LYS A 96 9.56 9.23 1.30
N TYR A 97 9.07 8.15 0.70
CA TYR A 97 7.74 8.06 0.11
C TYR A 97 6.81 7.31 1.06
N TYR A 98 5.64 7.89 1.26
CA TYR A 98 4.61 7.38 2.17
C TYR A 98 3.32 7.14 1.38
N PRO A 99 3.15 5.95 0.78
CA PRO A 99 1.87 5.59 0.17
C PRO A 99 0.83 5.33 1.24
N MET A 100 -0.40 5.75 0.96
CA MET A 100 -1.57 5.49 1.80
C MET A 100 -2.77 5.21 0.92
N PHE A 101 -3.69 4.38 1.41
CA PHE A 101 -4.87 4.02 0.65
C PHE A 101 -6.08 3.74 1.54
N ARG A 102 -7.23 4.05 1.00
CA ARG A 102 -8.53 3.84 1.60
C ARG A 102 -9.24 2.69 0.90
N CYS A 103 -9.66 1.71 1.70
CA CYS A 103 -10.36 0.52 1.23
C CYS A 103 -11.78 0.51 1.79
N VAL A 104 -12.71 -0.03 1.01
CA VAL A 104 -14.08 -0.30 1.44
C VAL A 104 -14.41 -1.78 1.19
N PRO A 105 -15.27 -2.40 2.01
CA PRO A 105 -15.75 -3.75 1.74
C PRO A 105 -16.38 -3.81 0.35
N CYS A 106 -16.05 -4.84 -0.42
CA CYS A 106 -16.54 -5.03 -1.78
C CYS A 106 -16.89 -6.51 -1.98
N ALA A 107 -18.15 -6.78 -2.30
CA ALA A 107 -18.60 -8.13 -2.58
C ALA A 107 -18.25 -8.60 -4.02
N ASP A 108 -18.00 -7.64 -4.93
CA ASP A 108 -17.69 -7.90 -6.33
C ASP A 108 -16.27 -7.44 -6.68
N ASN A 109 -15.37 -8.40 -6.81
CA ASN A 109 -13.98 -8.20 -7.23
C ASN A 109 -13.76 -8.60 -8.69
N SER A 110 -14.83 -8.82 -9.47
CA SER A 110 -14.76 -9.30 -10.87
C SER A 110 -13.92 -8.40 -11.79
N ALA A 111 -13.71 -7.15 -11.43
CA ALA A 111 -12.82 -6.25 -12.17
C ALA A 111 -11.37 -6.78 -12.26
N TRP A 112 -10.92 -7.56 -11.29
CA TRP A 112 -9.59 -8.15 -11.25
C TRP A 112 -9.50 -9.46 -12.06
N ASP A 113 -10.61 -10.21 -12.18
CA ASP A 113 -10.65 -11.52 -12.84
C ASP A 113 -10.35 -11.43 -14.36
N ASN A 114 -10.53 -10.25 -14.95
CA ASN A 114 -10.30 -9.98 -16.36
C ASN A 114 -8.96 -9.27 -16.64
N MET A 115 -8.15 -9.01 -15.62
CA MET A 115 -6.83 -8.38 -15.77
C MET A 115 -5.76 -9.47 -15.97
N ASP A 116 -4.78 -9.17 -16.81
CA ASP A 116 -3.59 -10.01 -16.92
C ASP A 116 -2.73 -9.89 -15.66
N GLU A 117 -1.94 -10.91 -15.39
CA GLU A 117 -1.11 -11.03 -14.18
C GLU A 117 -0.14 -9.85 -14.03
N THR A 118 0.44 -9.37 -15.13
CA THR A 118 1.35 -8.22 -15.13
C THR A 118 0.63 -6.96 -14.65
N THR A 119 -0.57 -6.70 -15.16
CA THR A 119 -1.39 -5.54 -14.74
C THR A 119 -1.75 -5.62 -13.27
N VAL A 120 -2.13 -6.79 -12.77
CA VAL A 120 -2.42 -7.01 -11.34
C VAL A 120 -1.19 -6.72 -10.48
N THR A 121 -0.03 -7.26 -10.86
CA THR A 121 1.24 -7.05 -10.16
C THR A 121 1.63 -5.56 -10.14
N VAL A 122 1.51 -4.88 -11.26
CA VAL A 122 1.78 -3.42 -11.36
C VAL A 122 0.85 -2.61 -10.45
N CYS A 123 -0.43 -2.97 -10.38
CA CYS A 123 -1.39 -2.34 -9.48
C CYS A 123 -1.04 -2.58 -7.99
N ASP A 124 -0.65 -3.80 -7.64
CA ASP A 124 -0.24 -4.12 -6.26
C ASP A 124 1.07 -3.39 -5.88
N LEU A 125 2.04 -3.29 -6.80
CA LEU A 125 3.31 -2.59 -6.56
C LEU A 125 3.12 -1.09 -6.39
N TYR A 126 2.39 -0.45 -7.30
CA TYR A 126 2.43 1.01 -7.44
C TYR A 126 1.11 1.72 -7.12
N GLY A 127 0.01 0.98 -6.94
CA GLY A 127 -1.30 1.50 -6.57
C GLY A 127 -2.19 1.81 -7.77
N PRO A 128 -3.33 1.10 -7.89
CA PRO A 128 -4.22 1.23 -9.04
C PRO A 128 -4.81 2.64 -9.19
N VAL A 129 -5.14 3.29 -8.07
CA VAL A 129 -5.71 4.64 -8.09
C VAL A 129 -4.63 5.71 -8.31
N LEU A 130 -3.42 5.51 -7.77
CA LEU A 130 -2.27 6.40 -8.02
C LEU A 130 -1.91 6.42 -9.51
N ILE A 131 -1.87 5.24 -10.16
CA ILE A 131 -1.60 5.08 -11.60
C ILE A 131 -2.71 5.75 -12.40
N LYS A 132 -3.97 5.39 -12.13
CA LYS A 132 -5.15 5.93 -12.81
C LYS A 132 -5.20 7.46 -12.79
N ASN A 133 -4.91 8.05 -11.63
CA ASN A 133 -4.95 9.49 -11.44
C ASN A 133 -3.69 10.21 -11.94
N GLY A 134 -2.64 9.47 -12.35
CA GLY A 134 -1.37 10.04 -12.76
C GLY A 134 -0.68 10.82 -11.63
N ASN A 135 -0.70 10.27 -10.39
CA ASN A 135 -0.20 10.95 -9.20
C ASN A 135 1.23 11.47 -9.39
N PRO A 136 1.50 12.77 -9.18
CA PRO A 136 2.80 13.36 -9.47
C PRO A 136 3.92 12.88 -8.54
N VAL A 137 3.59 12.43 -7.33
CA VAL A 137 4.57 11.89 -6.39
C VAL A 137 4.94 10.46 -6.79
N LEU A 138 3.96 9.64 -7.22
CA LEU A 138 4.24 8.32 -7.79
C LEU A 138 5.15 8.46 -9.02
N ARG A 139 4.93 9.43 -9.90
CA ARG A 139 5.80 9.66 -11.06
C ARG A 139 7.25 9.90 -10.64
N LYS A 140 7.49 10.71 -9.61
CA LYS A 140 8.83 10.94 -9.05
C LYS A 140 9.42 9.65 -8.46
N PHE A 141 8.59 8.87 -7.78
CA PHE A 141 9.00 7.57 -7.22
C PHE A 141 9.48 6.63 -8.33
N LEU A 142 8.69 6.45 -9.40
CA LEU A 142 9.00 5.56 -10.52
C LEU A 142 10.30 5.97 -11.22
N VAL A 143 10.51 7.27 -11.48
CA VAL A 143 11.77 7.76 -12.07
C VAL A 143 12.97 7.45 -11.17
N ARG A 144 12.86 7.70 -9.86
CA ARG A 144 13.92 7.38 -8.90
C ARG A 144 14.19 5.87 -8.82
N GLU A 145 13.15 5.06 -8.81
CA GLU A 145 13.26 3.60 -8.78
C GLU A 145 13.93 3.08 -10.05
N HIS A 146 13.52 3.56 -11.23
CA HIS A 146 14.14 3.20 -12.50
C HIS A 146 15.65 3.48 -12.50
N HIS A 147 16.07 4.67 -12.08
CA HIS A 147 17.51 5.00 -11.98
C HIS A 147 18.25 4.07 -11.02
N LYS A 148 17.63 3.71 -9.88
CA LYS A 148 18.22 2.77 -8.92
C LYS A 148 18.38 1.38 -9.53
N LEU A 149 17.36 0.86 -10.22
CA LEU A 149 17.40 -0.44 -10.87
C LEU A 149 18.44 -0.47 -11.99
N ALA A 150 18.52 0.59 -12.81
CA ALA A 150 19.53 0.72 -13.86
C ALA A 150 20.96 0.72 -13.29
N ALA A 151 21.21 1.41 -12.18
CA ALA A 151 22.50 1.39 -11.51
C ALA A 151 22.86 -0.01 -10.97
N ILE A 152 21.90 -0.72 -10.37
CA ILE A 152 22.10 -2.11 -9.92
C ILE A 152 22.41 -3.02 -11.12
N MET A 153 21.66 -2.89 -12.21
CA MET A 153 21.89 -3.65 -13.44
C MET A 153 23.30 -3.43 -13.99
N GLN A 154 23.75 -2.18 -14.02
CA GLN A 154 25.11 -1.85 -14.48
C GLN A 154 26.17 -2.53 -13.59
N GLN A 155 26.00 -2.55 -12.27
CA GLN A 155 26.92 -3.22 -11.35
C GLN A 155 26.94 -4.74 -11.58
N LEU A 156 25.75 -5.37 -11.75
CA LEU A 156 25.68 -6.82 -11.99
C LEU A 156 26.42 -7.23 -13.27
N ARG A 157 26.31 -6.44 -14.33
CA ARG A 157 27.00 -6.70 -15.60
C ARG A 157 28.53 -6.62 -15.55
N THR A 158 29.10 -6.02 -14.50
CA THR A 158 30.55 -5.96 -14.30
C THR A 158 31.11 -7.13 -13.47
N GLN A 159 30.22 -7.98 -12.92
CA GLN A 159 30.61 -9.12 -12.10
C GLN A 159 30.85 -10.37 -12.96
N GLU A 160 31.60 -11.32 -12.42
CA GLU A 160 31.78 -12.62 -13.05
C GLU A 160 30.43 -13.37 -13.07
N MET A 161 30.07 -13.89 -14.25
CA MET A 161 28.75 -14.48 -14.46
C MET A 161 28.62 -15.80 -13.69
N SER A 162 27.61 -15.89 -12.84
CA SER A 162 27.21 -17.08 -12.09
C SER A 162 25.69 -17.22 -12.14
N ASP A 163 25.17 -18.39 -11.79
CA ASP A 163 23.74 -18.64 -11.76
C ASP A 163 23.01 -17.61 -10.88
N SER A 164 23.56 -17.30 -9.70
CA SER A 164 22.97 -16.30 -8.79
C SER A 164 22.99 -14.87 -9.37
N ILE A 165 23.98 -14.54 -10.18
CA ILE A 165 24.03 -13.23 -10.88
C ILE A 165 23.01 -13.22 -12.02
N MET A 166 22.85 -14.31 -12.76
CA MET A 166 21.83 -14.43 -13.80
C MET A 166 20.43 -14.30 -13.23
N ASP A 167 20.11 -15.03 -12.15
CA ASP A 167 18.83 -14.93 -11.44
C ASP A 167 18.56 -13.51 -10.97
N ARG A 168 19.59 -12.82 -10.46
CA ARG A 168 19.44 -11.44 -10.00
C ARG A 168 19.22 -10.46 -11.15
N ILE A 169 19.86 -10.66 -12.29
CA ILE A 169 19.64 -9.88 -13.51
C ILE A 169 18.20 -10.05 -13.99
N GLU A 170 17.69 -11.28 -13.98
CA GLU A 170 16.29 -11.57 -14.37
C GLU A 170 15.29 -10.84 -13.46
N GLN A 171 15.47 -10.93 -12.14
CA GLN A 171 14.65 -10.19 -11.18
C GLN A 171 14.67 -8.67 -11.41
N ILE A 172 15.85 -8.09 -11.68
CA ILE A 172 15.95 -6.65 -11.95
C ILE A 172 15.29 -6.27 -13.26
N ASN A 173 15.41 -7.10 -14.31
CA ASN A 173 14.72 -6.88 -15.58
C ASN A 173 13.19 -6.89 -15.39
N GLU A 174 12.66 -7.84 -14.62
CA GLU A 174 11.25 -7.92 -14.31
C GLU A 174 10.76 -6.68 -13.56
N MET A 175 11.49 -6.25 -12.52
CA MET A 175 11.18 -5.03 -11.79
C MET A 175 11.21 -3.78 -12.69
N MET A 176 12.16 -3.69 -13.62
CA MET A 176 12.23 -2.60 -14.59
C MET A 176 11.03 -2.62 -15.53
N ALA A 177 10.60 -3.80 -16.01
CA ALA A 177 9.43 -3.94 -16.85
C ALA A 177 8.14 -3.50 -16.13
N TYR A 178 7.95 -3.88 -14.86
CA TYR A 178 6.81 -3.39 -14.06
C TYR A 178 6.85 -1.88 -13.83
N ASN A 179 8.03 -1.31 -13.57
CA ASN A 179 8.20 0.13 -13.41
C ASN A 179 7.86 0.89 -14.70
N GLU A 180 8.34 0.43 -15.85
CA GLU A 180 8.03 1.01 -17.17
C GLU A 180 6.55 0.87 -17.52
N ALA A 181 5.92 -0.27 -17.24
CA ALA A 181 4.49 -0.48 -17.42
C ALA A 181 3.67 0.50 -16.59
N ALA A 182 4.01 0.67 -15.30
CA ALA A 182 3.36 1.65 -14.44
C ALA A 182 3.52 3.08 -14.99
N TYR A 183 4.73 3.47 -15.37
CA TYR A 183 5.02 4.81 -15.86
C TYR A 183 4.29 5.13 -17.17
N SER A 184 4.25 4.20 -18.11
CA SER A 184 3.60 4.37 -19.41
C SER A 184 2.08 4.44 -19.32
N THR A 185 1.47 3.73 -18.35
CA THR A 185 0.02 3.73 -18.15
C THR A 185 -0.47 4.88 -17.29
N MET A 186 0.44 5.62 -16.60
CA MET A 186 0.04 6.74 -15.75
C MET A 186 -0.74 7.80 -16.49
N GLY A 187 -1.98 8.00 -16.08
CA GLY A 187 -2.89 9.00 -16.65
C GLY A 187 -3.53 8.61 -17.98
N ALA A 188 -3.16 7.48 -18.60
CA ALA A 188 -3.79 6.97 -19.82
C ALA A 188 -5.18 6.36 -19.53
N ILE A 189 -5.41 5.87 -18.32
CA ILE A 189 -6.63 5.14 -17.89
C ILE A 189 -7.80 6.10 -17.57
N ARG A 190 -7.73 7.39 -17.87
CA ARG A 190 -8.84 8.33 -17.63
C ARG A 190 -10.16 7.95 -18.33
N ASN A 191 -10.12 7.04 -19.31
CA ASN A 191 -11.26 6.70 -20.15
C ASN A 191 -11.77 5.24 -20.00
N ALA A 192 -11.12 4.41 -19.22
CA ALA A 192 -11.63 3.06 -18.92
C ALA A 192 -12.29 3.10 -17.53
N GLY A 193 -13.59 2.93 -17.48
CA GLY A 193 -14.41 3.00 -16.26
C GLY A 193 -14.09 1.85 -15.28
N ILE A 194 -13.01 2.00 -14.50
CA ILE A 194 -12.70 1.18 -13.33
C ILE A 194 -13.01 2.00 -12.09
#